data_7c8e1f847c7b6c242899791b57dbbea9
#
_entry.id   7c8e1f847c7b6c242899791b57dbbea9
#
_cell.length_a   1.000
_cell.length_b   1.000
_cell.length_c   1.000
_cell.angle_alpha   90.00
_cell.angle_beta   90.00
_cell.angle_gamma   90.00
#
_symmetry.space_group_name_H-M   'P 1'
#
loop_
_entity.id
_entity.type
_entity.pdbx_description
1 polymer ?
#
loop_
_entity_poly.entity_id
_entity_poly.type
_entity_poly.pdbx_seq_one_letter_code
_entity_poly.pdbx_strand_id
1 'polypeptide(L)'
;GDEYGISTFVYYRREPFDLNRFDEFVARHWDKGIIRCKGMCYFREEYDMCYLFEQAGKQFNLKQAGTFYATMPNEELMLMMAQDPLLQRDWDEHYGDRMQKLVFIGQNMNKKAICQALDNCIV
;
A
#
# COMPACT_ATOMS: atom_id res chain seq x y z
N GLY A 1 -18.16 0.33 12.36
CA GLY A 1 -18.68 -0.49 13.27
C GLY A 1 -17.95 -1.75 13.58
N ASP A 2 -17.89 -2.00 14.85
CA ASP A 2 -17.19 -3.18 15.37
C ASP A 2 -18.17 -4.28 15.75
N GLU A 3 -19.21 -4.45 14.93
CA GLU A 3 -20.16 -5.51 15.15
C GLU A 3 -19.40 -6.84 15.09
N TYR A 4 -19.54 -7.66 16.13
CA TYR A 4 -18.77 -8.92 16.28
C TYR A 4 -17.27 -8.74 16.36
N GLY A 5 -16.79 -7.53 16.71
CA GLY A 5 -15.37 -7.25 16.82
C GLY A 5 -14.65 -7.07 15.49
N ILE A 6 -15.42 -6.99 14.38
CA ILE A 6 -14.83 -6.77 13.05
C ILE A 6 -14.61 -5.29 12.83
N SER A 7 -13.41 -4.93 12.41
CA SER A 7 -13.05 -3.55 12.11
C SER A 7 -12.27 -3.46 10.81
N THR A 8 -12.08 -2.25 10.35
CA THR A 8 -11.33 -1.97 9.13
C THR A 8 -10.54 -0.68 9.31
N PHE A 9 -9.36 -0.63 8.73
CA PHE A 9 -8.60 0.61 8.65
C PHE A 9 -7.75 0.62 7.40
N VAL A 10 -7.29 1.82 7.02
CA VAL A 10 -6.41 2.03 5.87
C VAL A 10 -5.05 2.48 6.37
N TYR A 11 -4.01 1.77 5.93
CA TYR A 11 -2.63 2.21 6.11
C TYR A 11 -2.25 3.02 4.89
N TYR A 12 -1.84 4.26 5.09
CA TYR A 12 -1.51 5.19 4.01
C TYR A 12 -0.19 5.89 4.29
N ARG A 13 0.78 5.72 3.39
CA ARG A 13 2.09 6.38 3.45
C ARG A 13 2.58 6.65 2.04
N ARG A 14 3.45 7.65 1.89
CA ARG A 14 4.02 7.96 0.59
C ARG A 14 5.38 7.31 0.37
N GLU A 15 6.14 7.11 1.41
CA GLU A 15 7.50 6.59 1.31
C GLU A 15 7.52 5.11 0.91
N PRO A 16 8.58 4.68 0.19
CA PRO A 16 8.69 3.28 -0.24
C PRO A 16 9.02 2.35 0.92
N PHE A 17 8.62 1.09 0.78
CA PHE A 17 9.06 0.01 1.65
C PHE A 17 10.42 -0.54 1.20
N ASP A 18 11.17 -1.07 2.14
CA ASP A 18 12.24 -2.01 1.84
C ASP A 18 11.61 -3.38 1.58
N LEU A 19 11.92 -3.99 0.45
CA LEU A 19 11.30 -5.25 0.03
C LEU A 19 11.55 -6.37 1.05
N ASN A 20 12.79 -6.49 1.52
CA ASN A 20 13.13 -7.56 2.46
C ASN A 20 12.41 -7.38 3.81
N ARG A 21 12.30 -6.15 4.29
CA ARG A 21 11.59 -5.88 5.54
C ARG A 21 10.10 -6.16 5.40
N PHE A 22 9.51 -5.80 4.28
CA PHE A 22 8.09 -6.08 4.03
C PHE A 22 7.85 -7.59 3.95
N ASP A 23 8.70 -8.30 3.23
CA ASP A 23 8.61 -9.76 3.13
C ASP A 23 8.72 -10.43 4.50
N GLU A 24 9.64 -9.97 5.34
CA GLU A 24 9.77 -10.50 6.70
C GLU A 24 8.54 -10.20 7.55
N PHE A 25 7.99 -9.00 7.44
CA PHE A 25 6.74 -8.65 8.15
C PHE A 25 5.62 -9.60 7.76
N VAL A 26 5.42 -9.82 6.47
CA VAL A 26 4.36 -10.71 5.97
C VAL A 26 4.59 -12.14 6.43
N ALA A 27 5.82 -12.62 6.35
CA ALA A 27 6.14 -14.02 6.65
C ALA A 27 6.14 -14.34 8.15
N ARG A 28 6.54 -13.39 9.00
CA ARG A 28 6.85 -13.68 10.41
C ARG A 28 6.09 -12.84 11.42
N HIS A 29 5.56 -11.70 11.03
CA HIS A 29 4.98 -10.74 11.97
C HIS A 29 3.55 -10.34 11.61
N TRP A 30 2.89 -11.14 10.78
CA TRP A 30 1.51 -10.86 10.37
C TRP A 30 0.58 -10.99 11.58
N ASP A 31 -0.25 -9.99 11.80
CA ASP A 31 -1.20 -9.99 12.90
C ASP A 31 -2.30 -11.02 12.64
N LYS A 32 -2.53 -11.89 13.62
CA LYS A 32 -3.51 -12.99 13.51
C LYS A 32 -4.95 -12.50 13.37
N GLY A 33 -5.21 -11.27 13.77
CA GLY A 33 -6.54 -10.68 13.66
C GLY A 33 -6.91 -10.28 12.24
N ILE A 34 -5.93 -10.16 11.33
CA ILE A 34 -6.20 -9.74 9.97
C ILE A 34 -6.86 -10.87 9.18
N ILE A 35 -8.09 -10.63 8.72
CA ILE A 35 -8.84 -11.58 7.89
C ILE A 35 -8.51 -11.34 6.42
N ARG A 36 -8.48 -10.07 6.00
CA ARG A 36 -8.15 -9.68 4.63
C ARG A 36 -7.35 -8.39 4.61
N CYS A 37 -6.44 -8.33 3.65
CA CYS A 37 -5.71 -7.11 3.34
C CYS A 37 -5.60 -6.99 1.82
N LYS A 38 -5.82 -5.78 1.31
CA LYS A 38 -5.70 -5.52 -0.11
C LYS A 38 -5.31 -4.07 -0.35
N GLY A 39 -4.48 -3.86 -1.36
CA GLY A 39 -4.17 -2.51 -1.78
C GLY A 39 -2.86 -2.42 -2.54
N MET A 40 -2.47 -1.19 -2.82
CA MET A 40 -1.23 -0.95 -3.55
C MET A 40 -0.06 -0.74 -2.61
N CYS A 41 1.09 -1.20 -3.06
CA CYS A 41 2.35 -0.94 -2.39
C CYS A 41 3.48 -0.81 -3.41
N TYR A 42 4.60 -0.27 -2.97
CA TYR A 42 5.77 -0.16 -3.82
C TYR A 42 7.03 -0.19 -2.96
N PHE A 43 8.16 -0.44 -3.62
CA PHE A 43 9.41 -0.75 -2.96
C PHE A 43 10.54 0.13 -3.46
N ARG A 44 11.46 0.45 -2.57
CA ARG A 44 12.66 1.22 -2.93
C ARG A 44 13.44 0.55 -4.06
N GLU A 45 13.48 -0.78 -4.08
CA GLU A 45 14.22 -1.56 -5.06
C GLU A 45 13.62 -1.47 -6.47
N GLU A 46 12.32 -1.15 -6.56
CA GLU A 46 11.61 -0.94 -7.83
C GLU A 46 10.73 0.29 -7.73
N TYR A 47 11.35 1.44 -7.60
CA TYR A 47 10.69 2.70 -7.25
C TYR A 47 9.52 3.08 -8.17
N ASP A 48 9.60 2.69 -9.44
CA ASP A 48 8.60 3.09 -10.44
C ASP A 48 7.47 2.08 -10.62
N MET A 49 7.56 0.92 -9.99
CA MET A 49 6.56 -0.15 -10.15
C MET A 49 5.55 -0.16 -9.01
N CYS A 50 4.28 -0.11 -9.38
CA CYS A 50 3.19 -0.31 -8.43
C CYS A 50 2.87 -1.80 -8.32
N TYR A 51 2.73 -2.29 -7.10
CA TYR A 51 2.30 -3.66 -6.83
C TYR A 51 0.93 -3.67 -6.20
N LEU A 52 0.16 -4.69 -6.54
CA LEU A 52 -1.07 -5.01 -5.83
C LEU A 52 -0.77 -6.14 -4.85
N PHE A 53 -0.99 -5.85 -3.57
CA PHE A 53 -0.87 -6.83 -2.50
C PHE A 53 -2.26 -7.31 -2.09
N GLU A 54 -2.42 -8.63 -1.97
CA GLU A 54 -3.67 -9.24 -1.51
C GLU A 54 -3.35 -10.34 -0.51
N GLN A 55 -4.13 -10.38 0.57
CA GLN A 55 -4.05 -11.45 1.54
C GLN A 55 -5.47 -11.87 1.91
N ALA A 56 -5.70 -13.18 1.96
CA ALA A 56 -6.93 -13.77 2.47
C ALA A 56 -6.53 -15.04 3.22
N GLY A 57 -6.81 -15.05 4.54
CA GLY A 57 -6.36 -16.15 5.40
C GLY A 57 -4.85 -16.30 5.37
N LYS A 58 -4.37 -17.49 5.02
CA LYS A 58 -2.94 -17.79 4.95
C LYS A 58 -2.34 -17.61 3.56
N GLN A 59 -3.13 -17.10 2.61
CA GLN A 59 -2.67 -16.90 1.24
C GLN A 59 -2.31 -15.45 1.00
N PHE A 60 -1.12 -15.25 0.44
CA PHE A 60 -0.57 -13.94 0.13
C PHE A 60 -0.22 -13.88 -1.35
N ASN A 61 -0.51 -12.76 -1.99
CA ASN A 61 -0.19 -12.55 -3.39
C ASN A 61 0.31 -11.13 -3.59
N LEU A 62 1.42 -11.01 -4.33
CA LEU A 62 1.99 -9.72 -4.71
C LEU A 62 2.24 -9.76 -6.21
N LYS A 63 1.58 -8.87 -6.96
CA LYS A 63 1.72 -8.84 -8.41
C LYS A 63 1.91 -7.42 -8.93
N GLN A 64 2.61 -7.30 -10.04
CA GLN A 64 2.81 -6.01 -10.69
C GLN A 64 1.48 -5.48 -11.22
N ALA A 65 1.22 -4.20 -10.93
CA ALA A 65 0.01 -3.50 -11.41
C ALA A 65 0.33 -2.42 -12.45
N GLY A 66 1.58 -2.33 -12.87
CA GLY A 66 2.05 -1.33 -13.83
C GLY A 66 2.89 -0.24 -13.19
N THR A 67 3.49 0.60 -14.02
CA THR A 67 4.31 1.71 -13.54
C THR A 67 3.43 2.89 -13.11
N PHE A 68 3.92 3.68 -12.16
CA PHE A 68 3.23 4.87 -11.72
C PHE A 68 3.17 5.95 -12.81
N TYR A 69 2.13 6.77 -12.77
CA TYR A 69 2.00 7.89 -13.71
C TYR A 69 3.15 8.88 -13.61
N ALA A 70 3.79 8.97 -12.46
CA ALA A 70 4.94 9.84 -12.26
C ALA A 70 6.12 9.52 -13.21
N THR A 71 6.13 8.32 -13.80
CA THR A 71 7.17 7.91 -14.75
C THR A 71 6.89 8.34 -16.19
N MET A 72 5.69 8.87 -16.47
CA MET A 72 5.30 9.29 -17.80
C MET A 72 6.08 10.54 -18.24
N PRO A 73 6.30 10.71 -19.56
CA PRO A 73 6.79 11.99 -20.09
C PRO A 73 5.87 13.12 -19.67
N ASN A 74 6.43 14.30 -19.42
CA ASN A 74 5.68 15.44 -18.88
C ASN A 74 4.45 15.81 -19.70
N GLU A 75 4.53 15.77 -21.03
CA GLU A 75 3.41 16.12 -21.89
C GLU A 75 2.25 15.15 -21.72
N GLU A 76 2.55 13.85 -21.67
CA GLU A 76 1.52 12.83 -21.44
C GLU A 76 0.92 12.95 -20.05
N LEU A 77 1.75 13.20 -19.05
CA LEU A 77 1.31 13.36 -17.68
C LEU A 77 0.36 14.56 -17.54
N MET A 78 0.67 15.67 -18.20
CA MET A 78 -0.19 16.86 -18.17
C MET A 78 -1.56 16.59 -18.78
N LEU A 79 -1.62 15.82 -19.88
CA LEU A 79 -2.88 15.42 -20.49
C LEU A 79 -3.70 14.52 -19.56
N MET A 80 -3.07 13.57 -18.91
CA MET A 80 -3.74 12.68 -17.95
C MET A 80 -4.26 13.47 -16.76
N MET A 81 -3.45 14.38 -16.22
CA MET A 81 -3.84 15.25 -15.11
C MET A 81 -5.07 16.09 -15.44
N ALA A 82 -5.13 16.63 -16.66
CA ALA A 82 -6.26 17.46 -17.09
C ALA A 82 -7.57 16.68 -17.16
N GLN A 83 -7.49 15.37 -17.33
CA GLN A 83 -8.67 14.50 -17.51
C GLN A 83 -9.07 13.72 -16.28
N ASP A 84 -8.19 13.62 -15.30
CA ASP A 84 -8.40 12.75 -14.12
C ASP A 84 -8.32 13.56 -12.82
N PRO A 85 -9.48 13.96 -12.27
CA PRO A 85 -9.50 14.71 -11.00
C PRO A 85 -8.94 13.93 -9.82
N LEU A 86 -9.04 12.61 -9.83
CA LEU A 86 -8.49 11.79 -8.73
C LEU A 86 -6.96 11.79 -8.76
N LEU A 87 -6.38 11.75 -9.95
CA LEU A 87 -4.93 11.85 -10.12
C LEU A 87 -4.41 13.19 -9.60
N GLN A 88 -5.12 14.28 -9.93
CA GLN A 88 -4.78 15.62 -9.42
C GLN A 88 -4.87 15.67 -7.90
N ARG A 89 -5.96 15.16 -7.34
CA ARG A 89 -6.22 15.20 -5.90
C ARG A 89 -5.13 14.46 -5.11
N ASP A 90 -4.72 13.30 -5.60
CA ASP A 90 -3.81 12.41 -4.87
C ASP A 90 -2.34 12.61 -5.25
N TRP A 91 -2.06 13.59 -6.07
CA TRP A 91 -0.69 13.88 -6.51
C TRP A 91 0.13 14.54 -5.41
N ASP A 92 1.28 13.95 -5.13
CA ASP A 92 2.27 14.50 -4.17
C ASP A 92 3.42 15.15 -4.93
N GLU A 93 3.89 16.32 -4.46
CA GLU A 93 4.98 17.03 -5.11
C GLU A 93 6.27 16.21 -5.21
N HIS A 94 6.56 15.41 -4.19
CA HIS A 94 7.79 14.61 -4.12
C HIS A 94 7.61 13.22 -4.73
N TYR A 95 6.50 12.55 -4.41
CA TYR A 95 6.30 11.14 -4.79
C TYR A 95 5.43 10.94 -6.02
N GLY A 96 4.74 11.99 -6.49
CA GLY A 96 3.78 11.85 -7.57
C GLY A 96 2.56 11.05 -7.11
N ASP A 97 2.21 10.00 -7.83
CA ASP A 97 1.12 9.10 -7.46
C ASP A 97 1.60 7.88 -6.68
N ARG A 98 2.89 7.81 -6.35
CA ARG A 98 3.44 6.71 -5.55
C ARG A 98 2.89 6.75 -4.13
N MET A 99 2.42 5.61 -3.64
CA MET A 99 1.92 5.49 -2.28
C MET A 99 1.81 4.04 -1.85
N GLN A 100 1.83 3.84 -0.53
CA GLN A 100 1.35 2.65 0.12
C GLN A 100 -0.11 2.91 0.51
N LYS A 101 -1.01 2.08 0.08
CA LYS A 101 -2.42 2.20 0.48
C LYS A 101 -3.00 0.81 0.65
N LEU A 102 -2.98 0.32 1.88
CA LEU A 102 -3.41 -1.03 2.23
C LEU A 102 -4.64 -0.95 3.12
N VAL A 103 -5.70 -1.65 2.72
CA VAL A 103 -6.94 -1.74 3.50
C VAL A 103 -6.90 -3.06 4.29
N PHE A 104 -7.06 -2.95 5.59
CA PHE A 104 -7.08 -4.08 6.51
C PHE A 104 -8.49 -4.30 7.05
N ILE A 105 -8.94 -5.53 7.00
CA ILE A 105 -10.21 -5.97 7.59
C ILE A 105 -9.89 -7.12 8.52
N GLY A 106 -10.38 -7.06 9.73
CA GLY A 106 -10.08 -8.12 10.68
C GLY A 106 -10.89 -8.04 11.96
N GLN A 107 -10.53 -8.93 12.87
CA GLN A 107 -11.16 -9.04 14.18
C GLN A 107 -10.07 -9.00 15.25
N ASN A 108 -10.24 -8.10 16.20
CA ASN A 108 -9.28 -7.91 17.30
C ASN A 108 -7.88 -7.59 16.81
N MET A 109 -7.78 -6.84 15.71
CA MET A 109 -6.49 -6.38 15.17
C MET A 109 -5.85 -5.36 16.12
N ASN A 110 -4.54 -5.45 16.26
CA ASN A 110 -3.76 -4.40 16.92
C ASN A 110 -3.31 -3.38 15.87
N LYS A 111 -4.19 -2.43 15.55
CA LYS A 111 -3.92 -1.41 14.53
C LYS A 111 -2.59 -0.68 14.77
N LYS A 112 -2.34 -0.29 16.02
CA LYS A 112 -1.12 0.45 16.35
C LYS A 112 0.13 -0.38 16.07
N ALA A 113 0.12 -1.66 16.45
CA ALA A 113 1.25 -2.56 16.21
C ALA A 113 1.44 -2.84 14.73
N ILE A 114 0.35 -3.04 13.98
CA ILE A 114 0.40 -3.26 12.54
C ILE A 114 1.02 -2.05 11.84
N CYS A 115 0.53 -0.85 12.14
CA CYS A 115 1.06 0.38 11.54
C CYS A 115 2.53 0.60 11.91
N GLN A 116 2.91 0.32 13.17
CA GLN A 116 4.30 0.45 13.59
C GLN A 116 5.20 -0.53 12.85
N ALA A 117 4.77 -1.77 12.69
CA ALA A 117 5.55 -2.79 11.97
C ALA A 117 5.73 -2.41 10.50
N LEU A 118 4.68 -1.88 9.87
CA LEU A 118 4.76 -1.39 8.49
C LEU A 118 5.65 -0.15 8.38
N ASP A 119 5.56 0.78 9.34
CA ASP A 119 6.44 1.94 9.35
C ASP A 119 7.91 1.53 9.49
N ASN A 120 8.18 0.44 10.19
CA ASN A 120 9.55 -0.11 10.27
C ASN A 120 10.04 -0.68 8.93
N CYS A 121 9.15 -0.93 7.99
CA CYS A 121 9.53 -1.34 6.63
C CYS A 121 9.90 -0.16 5.73
N ILE A 122 9.57 1.06 6.14
CA ILE A 122 9.89 2.28 5.39
C ILE A 122 11.34 2.65 5.60
N VAL A 123 12.00 3.05 4.53
CA VAL A 123 13.42 3.43 4.56
C VAL A 123 13.65 4.79 3.89
#